data_fc50f3096de1d8c2351dab6ca1c3da7e
#
_entry.id   fc50f3096de1d8c2351dab6ca1c3da7e
#
_cell.length_a   1.000
_cell.length_b   1.000
_cell.length_c   1.000
_cell.angle_alpha   90.00
_cell.angle_beta   90.00
_cell.angle_gamma   90.00
#
_symmetry.space_group_name_H-M   'P 1'
#
loop_
_entity.id
_entity.type
_entity.pdbx_description
1 polymer ?
#
loop_
_entity_poly.entity_id
_entity_poly.type
_entity_poly.pdbx_seq_one_letter_code
_entity_poly.pdbx_strand_id
1 'polypeptide(L)'
;MTALYYSEAFKRQIKRLSRRYRRIKNDVQPVLEQLESGATPGDQIQGVGYPLYKVRVKNSDAKRGKSGGYRIIYYLVSGDEITLITIYSKSDQSDIGAAEILDILQQEGQE
;
A
#
# COMPACT_ATOMS: atom_id res chain seq x y z
N MET A 1 5.41 16.69 9.83
CA MET A 1 5.64 15.65 8.82
C MET A 1 5.22 14.30 9.37
N THR A 2 4.60 13.49 8.53
CA THR A 2 4.10 12.19 8.96
C THR A 2 5.18 11.14 8.85
N ALA A 3 5.35 10.34 9.89
CA ALA A 3 6.31 9.25 9.88
C ALA A 3 5.70 8.03 9.19
N LEU A 4 6.47 7.37 8.35
CA LEU A 4 6.02 6.19 7.63
C LEU A 4 6.73 4.96 8.16
N TYR A 5 5.95 3.93 8.44
CA TYR A 5 6.48 2.64 8.85
C TYR A 5 6.01 1.59 7.83
N TYR A 6 6.77 0.54 7.70
CA TYR A 6 6.50 -0.50 6.69
C TYR A 6 6.37 -1.85 7.37
N SER A 7 5.26 -2.53 7.12
CA SER A 7 5.07 -3.87 7.64
C SER A 7 6.03 -4.85 6.95
N GLU A 8 6.24 -5.99 7.57
CA GLU A 8 7.05 -7.03 6.94
C GLU A 8 6.41 -7.52 5.65
N ALA A 9 5.09 -7.58 5.62
CA ALA A 9 4.36 -7.97 4.40
C ALA A 9 4.63 -6.99 3.26
N PHE A 10 4.61 -5.68 3.57
CA PHE A 10 4.89 -4.66 2.56
C PHE A 10 6.30 -4.83 2.00
N LYS A 11 7.27 -5.02 2.89
CA LYS A 11 8.67 -5.18 2.47
C LYS A 11 8.87 -6.40 1.58
N ARG A 12 8.23 -7.51 1.94
CA ARG A 12 8.32 -8.73 1.13
C ARG A 12 7.71 -8.53 -0.25
N GLN A 13 6.56 -7.88 -0.30
CA GLN A 13 5.87 -7.66 -1.56
C GLN A 13 6.64 -6.71 -2.49
N ILE A 14 7.19 -5.64 -1.93
CA ILE A 14 8.01 -4.72 -2.73
C ILE A 14 9.21 -5.47 -3.31
N LYS A 15 9.85 -6.28 -2.50
CA LYS A 15 11.01 -7.04 -2.95
C LYS A 15 10.64 -8.01 -4.07
N ARG A 16 9.52 -8.72 -3.89
CA ARG A 16 9.04 -9.67 -4.88
C ARG A 16 8.66 -8.99 -6.18
N LEU A 17 7.92 -7.91 -6.09
CA LEU A 17 7.45 -7.19 -7.26
C LEU A 17 8.59 -6.51 -8.00
N SER A 18 9.63 -6.06 -7.29
CA SER A 18 10.76 -5.37 -7.92
C SER A 18 11.54 -6.27 -8.86
N ARG A 19 11.39 -7.58 -8.74
CA ARG A 19 12.05 -8.50 -9.65
C ARG A 19 11.43 -8.47 -11.03
N ARG A 20 10.12 -8.19 -11.09
CA ARG A 20 9.39 -8.10 -12.36
C ARG A 20 9.30 -6.67 -12.85
N TYR A 21 9.17 -5.73 -11.92
CA TYR A 21 8.90 -4.33 -12.24
C TYR A 21 10.00 -3.47 -11.65
N ARG A 22 11.00 -3.20 -12.45
CA ARG A 22 12.20 -2.51 -11.97
C ARG A 22 11.96 -1.10 -11.52
N ARG A 23 10.91 -0.45 -12.03
CA ARG A 23 10.60 0.93 -11.69
C ARG A 23 9.62 1.08 -10.55
N ILE A 24 9.32 -0.02 -9.84
CA ILE A 24 8.31 0.05 -8.80
C ILE A 24 8.63 1.09 -7.73
N LYS A 25 9.89 1.23 -7.36
CA LYS A 25 10.25 2.20 -6.33
C LYS A 25 10.02 3.62 -6.80
N ASN A 26 10.29 3.90 -8.07
CA ASN A 26 10.01 5.22 -8.63
C ASN A 26 8.51 5.45 -8.71
N ASP A 27 7.76 4.41 -9.04
CA ASP A 27 6.31 4.53 -9.20
C ASP A 27 5.60 4.78 -7.88
N VAL A 28 6.10 4.20 -6.77
CA VAL A 28 5.46 4.40 -5.48
C VAL A 28 5.92 5.68 -4.77
N GLN A 29 7.03 6.25 -5.18
CA GLN A 29 7.60 7.41 -4.51
C GLN A 29 6.63 8.59 -4.38
N PRO A 30 5.86 8.96 -5.41
CA PRO A 30 4.90 10.06 -5.26
C PRO A 30 3.87 9.84 -4.17
N VAL A 31 3.42 8.59 -3.99
CA VAL A 31 2.45 8.28 -2.94
C VAL A 31 3.11 8.42 -1.57
N LEU A 32 4.35 7.92 -1.44
CA LEU A 32 5.06 8.04 -0.17
C LEU A 32 5.26 9.50 0.22
N GLU A 33 5.57 10.35 -0.76
CA GLU A 33 5.73 11.78 -0.52
C GLU A 33 4.42 12.43 -0.09
N GLN A 34 3.31 12.03 -0.71
CA GLN A 34 2.00 12.54 -0.31
C GLN A 34 1.69 12.16 1.15
N LEU A 35 1.97 10.92 1.51
CA LEU A 35 1.72 10.46 2.88
C LEU A 35 2.60 11.22 3.87
N GLU A 36 3.86 11.43 3.54
CA GLU A 36 4.77 12.18 4.41
C GLU A 36 4.31 13.62 4.62
N SER A 37 3.65 14.19 3.62
CA SER A 37 3.16 15.56 3.72
C SER A 37 1.85 15.67 4.47
N GLY A 38 1.30 14.54 4.90
CA GLY A 38 0.05 14.53 5.66
C GLY A 38 -1.20 14.27 4.83
N ALA A 39 -1.05 14.05 3.53
CA ALA A 39 -2.20 13.71 2.69
C ALA A 39 -2.59 12.24 2.91
N THR A 40 -3.86 11.93 2.66
CA THR A 40 -4.35 10.57 2.76
C THR A 40 -5.02 10.19 1.44
N PRO A 41 -4.21 9.96 0.39
CA PRO A 41 -4.78 9.66 -0.92
C PRO A 41 -5.48 8.31 -0.94
N GLY A 42 -6.39 8.16 -1.89
CA GLY A 42 -7.13 6.92 -2.07
C GLY A 42 -8.44 6.91 -1.32
N ASP A 43 -9.01 5.73 -1.20
CA ASP A 43 -10.32 5.56 -0.59
C ASP A 43 -10.22 4.78 0.70
N GLN A 44 -11.00 5.19 1.69
CA GLN A 44 -11.03 4.48 2.96
C GLN A 44 -11.74 3.15 2.77
N ILE A 45 -11.17 2.09 3.35
CA ILE A 45 -11.76 0.76 3.28
C ILE A 45 -12.82 0.66 4.38
N GLN A 46 -14.04 0.34 3.96
CA GLN A 46 -15.17 0.27 4.88
C GLN A 46 -15.26 -1.09 5.57
N GLY A 47 -15.83 -1.10 6.76
CA GLY A 47 -16.18 -2.34 7.43
C GLY A 47 -15.07 -3.10 8.12
N VAL A 48 -13.88 -2.53 8.21
CA VAL A 48 -12.75 -3.23 8.84
C VAL A 48 -12.46 -2.76 10.26
N GLY A 49 -13.08 -1.66 10.68
CA GLY A 49 -12.91 -1.18 12.06
C GLY A 49 -11.64 -0.40 12.34
N TYR A 50 -10.84 -0.11 11.31
CA TYR A 50 -9.60 0.65 11.42
C TYR A 50 -9.56 1.66 10.29
N PRO A 51 -8.90 2.79 10.45
CA PRO A 51 -8.74 3.76 9.37
C PRO A 51 -7.70 3.27 8.34
N LEU A 52 -8.16 2.38 7.51
CA LEU A 52 -7.36 1.79 6.44
C LEU A 52 -7.76 2.39 5.10
N TYR A 53 -6.78 2.61 4.25
CA TYR A 53 -6.98 3.23 2.95
C TYR A 53 -6.35 2.38 1.85
N LYS A 54 -6.94 2.45 0.67
CA LYS A 54 -6.42 1.78 -0.51
C LYS A 54 -6.16 2.84 -1.58
N VAL A 55 -4.93 2.92 -2.06
CA VAL A 55 -4.56 3.91 -3.05
C VAL A 55 -3.98 3.23 -4.28
N ARG A 56 -4.35 3.77 -5.42
CA ARG A 56 -3.91 3.26 -6.73
C ARG A 56 -2.55 3.87 -7.09
N VAL A 57 -1.66 3.06 -7.63
CA VAL A 57 -0.34 3.50 -8.06
C VAL A 57 -0.09 3.02 -9.48
N LYS A 58 0.38 3.93 -10.33
CA LYS A 58 0.67 3.59 -11.71
C LYS A 58 1.85 2.63 -11.78
N ASN A 59 1.79 1.69 -12.72
CA ASN A 59 2.92 0.80 -13.02
C ASN A 59 3.52 1.21 -14.36
N SER A 60 4.63 1.90 -14.33
CA SER A 60 5.28 2.42 -15.55
C SER A 60 6.00 1.34 -16.34
N ASP A 61 6.20 0.17 -15.74
CA ASP A 61 6.80 -0.96 -16.45
C ASP A 61 5.78 -1.76 -17.26
N ALA A 62 4.49 -1.56 -17.00
CA ALA A 62 3.45 -2.30 -17.70
C ALA A 62 3.18 -1.67 -19.04
N LYS A 63 3.32 -2.43 -20.10
CA LYS A 63 3.19 -1.87 -21.43
C LYS A 63 1.81 -1.38 -21.76
N ARG A 64 0.79 -2.02 -21.25
CA ARG A 64 -0.55 -1.61 -21.52
C ARG A 64 -1.09 -0.67 -20.50
N GLY A 65 -0.58 -0.65 -19.36
CA GLY A 65 -0.80 0.34 -18.35
C GLY A 65 -2.20 0.70 -17.96
N LYS A 66 -3.21 0.09 -18.51
CA LYS A 66 -4.50 0.53 -18.25
C LYS A 66 -5.11 0.04 -17.03
N SER A 67 -5.34 -1.16 -16.96
CA SER A 67 -6.06 -1.74 -15.85
C SER A 67 -5.14 -2.18 -14.76
N GLY A 68 -3.88 -2.03 -15.00
CA GLY A 68 -2.94 -2.58 -14.06
C GLY A 68 -2.63 -1.65 -12.95
N GLY A 69 -1.37 -1.49 -12.69
CA GLY A 69 -0.90 -0.70 -11.60
C GLY A 69 -0.90 -1.49 -10.33
N TYR A 70 -0.54 -0.79 -9.28
CA TYR A 70 -0.46 -1.38 -7.96
C TYR A 70 -1.53 -0.81 -7.07
N ARG A 71 -1.82 -1.51 -5.98
CA ARG A 71 -2.64 -0.98 -4.91
C ARG A 71 -1.82 -1.04 -3.65
N ILE A 72 -1.79 0.06 -2.91
CA ILE A 72 -1.15 0.11 -1.60
C ILE A 72 -2.24 0.23 -0.55
N ILE A 73 -2.15 -0.61 0.48
CA ILE A 73 -3.03 -0.51 1.64
C ILE A 73 -2.21 0.10 2.76
N TYR A 74 -2.71 1.17 3.36
CA TYR A 74 -2.01 1.77 4.50
C TYR A 74 -2.99 2.06 5.65
N TYR A 75 -2.43 2.13 6.83
CA TYR A 75 -3.16 2.32 8.08
C TYR A 75 -2.77 3.69 8.66
N LEU A 76 -3.75 4.55 8.83
CA LEU A 76 -3.54 5.86 9.44
C LEU A 76 -3.61 5.67 10.96
N VAL A 77 -2.46 5.46 11.58
CA VAL A 77 -2.38 5.18 13.01
C VAL A 77 -2.77 6.43 13.80
N SER A 78 -2.27 7.58 13.35
CA SER A 78 -2.59 8.87 13.98
C SER A 78 -2.31 9.97 12.95
N GLY A 79 -2.47 11.20 13.33
CA GLY A 79 -2.25 12.32 12.42
C GLY A 79 -0.83 12.43 11.91
N ASP A 80 0.14 11.84 12.63
CA ASP A 80 1.54 11.94 12.25
C ASP A 80 2.22 10.58 12.10
N GLU A 81 1.45 9.52 11.99
CA GLU A 81 2.02 8.17 11.86
C GLU A 81 1.18 7.30 10.94
N ILE A 82 1.82 6.73 9.93
CA ILE A 82 1.18 5.83 8.97
C ILE A 82 2.00 4.55 8.85
N THR A 83 1.33 3.41 8.80
CA THR A 83 1.97 2.12 8.52
C THR A 83 1.50 1.62 7.17
N LEU A 84 2.44 1.36 6.27
CA LEU A 84 2.12 0.76 4.98
C LEU A 84 1.98 -0.74 5.18
N ILE A 85 0.79 -1.25 4.93
CA ILE A 85 0.41 -2.63 5.27
C ILE A 85 0.86 -3.61 4.19
N THR A 86 0.50 -3.33 2.95
CA THR A 86 0.89 -4.21 1.85
C THR A 86 0.74 -3.49 0.53
N ILE A 87 1.33 -4.07 -0.50
CA ILE A 87 1.20 -3.59 -1.87
C ILE A 87 1.01 -4.83 -2.74
N TYR A 88 0.16 -4.73 -3.75
CA TYR A 88 -0.02 -5.82 -4.70
C TYR A 88 -0.22 -5.26 -6.10
N SER A 89 0.06 -6.10 -7.09
CA SER A 89 -0.18 -5.76 -8.49
C SER A 89 -1.60 -6.16 -8.83
N LYS A 90 -2.33 -5.25 -9.46
CA LYS A 90 -3.72 -5.51 -9.84
C LYS A 90 -3.83 -6.64 -10.85
N SER A 91 -2.78 -6.87 -11.64
CA SER A 91 -2.80 -7.97 -12.60
C SER A 91 -2.57 -9.33 -11.93
N ASP A 92 -2.00 -9.35 -10.73
CA ASP A 92 -1.77 -10.61 -10.02
C ASP A 92 -2.99 -10.98 -9.17
N GLN A 93 -3.67 -9.98 -8.63
CA GLN A 93 -4.87 -10.21 -7.84
C GLN A 93 -5.76 -8.98 -7.94
N SER A 94 -7.06 -9.20 -8.04
CA SER A 94 -7.98 -8.09 -8.25
C SER A 94 -8.22 -7.26 -6.99
N ASP A 95 -8.06 -7.87 -5.83
CA ASP A 95 -8.31 -7.19 -4.58
C ASP A 95 -7.64 -7.95 -3.44
N ILE A 96 -7.74 -7.40 -2.23
CA ILE A 96 -7.25 -8.05 -1.03
C ILE A 96 -8.41 -8.11 -0.04
N GLY A 97 -8.60 -9.24 0.60
CA GLY A 97 -9.70 -9.42 1.53
C GLY A 97 -9.42 -8.78 2.88
N ALA A 98 -10.50 -8.41 3.58
CA ALA A 98 -10.40 -7.82 4.90
C ALA A 98 -9.66 -8.74 5.88
N ALA A 99 -9.90 -10.04 5.80
CA ALA A 99 -9.25 -10.99 6.70
C ALA A 99 -7.74 -10.96 6.55
N GLU A 100 -7.25 -10.86 5.32
CA GLU A 100 -5.81 -10.81 5.07
C GLU A 100 -5.22 -9.52 5.63
N ILE A 101 -5.89 -8.40 5.45
CA ILE A 101 -5.43 -7.11 5.98
C ILE A 101 -5.35 -7.16 7.50
N LEU A 102 -6.39 -7.69 8.15
CA LEU A 102 -6.42 -7.77 9.59
C LEU A 102 -5.36 -8.70 10.15
N ASP A 103 -5.07 -9.76 9.42
CA ASP A 103 -4.02 -10.69 9.80
C ASP A 103 -2.65 -10.00 9.79
N ILE A 104 -2.38 -9.19 8.76
CA ILE A 104 -1.14 -8.43 8.69
C ILE A 104 -1.06 -7.45 9.86
N LEU A 105 -2.16 -6.76 10.17
CA LEU A 105 -2.19 -5.83 11.29
C LEU A 105 -1.85 -6.53 12.60
N GLN A 106 -2.38 -7.71 12.83
CA GLN A 106 -2.07 -8.47 14.02
C GLN A 106 -0.60 -8.83 14.11
N GLN A 107 -0.03 -9.23 12.98
CA GLN A 107 1.39 -9.60 12.93
C GLN A 107 2.29 -8.42 13.25
N GLU A 108 1.83 -7.20 12.98
CA GLU A 108 2.59 -6.00 13.28
C GLU A 108 2.29 -5.45 14.68
N GLY A 109 1.51 -6.20 15.47
CA GLY A 109 1.17 -5.77 16.82
C GLY A 109 0.10 -4.70 16.90
N GLN A 110 -0.61 -4.46 15.82
CA GLN A 110 -1.68 -3.48 15.78
C GLN A 110 -3.00 -4.19 16.10
N GLU A 111 -3.57 -3.90 17.21
CA GLU A 111 -4.80 -4.59 17.59
C GLU A 111 -6.00 -3.74 17.67
#